data_df4dd57d6327ca898ad8f3547a87a697
#
_entry.id   df4dd57d6327ca898ad8f3547a87a697
#
_cell.length_a   1.000
_cell.length_b   1.000
_cell.length_c   1.000
_cell.angle_alpha   90.00
_cell.angle_beta   90.00
_cell.angle_gamma   90.00
#
_symmetry.space_group_name_H-M   'P 1'
#
loop_
_entity.id
_entity.type
_entity.pdbx_description
1 polymer ?
#
loop_
_entity_poly.entity_id
_entity_poly.type
_entity_poly.pdbx_seq_one_letter_code
_entity_poly.pdbx_strand_id
1 'polypeptide(L)'
;ATLAAGVFVIFAASAAFTSMIGGFVVERTSPKVLYGFSMSMLLLALTLAVLINSVFVAVLYVIAMGIANGSHQIVQGVIWAHYYGRNRLGRIQGPAMMIGISGAAIGPFPLALLHDFTGTYATGMLLMMALPALSLVSIYFARPATPASSY
;
A
#
# COMPACT_ATOMS: atom_id res chain seq x y z
N ALA A 1 -25.10 -1.83 10.93
CA ALA A 1 -23.99 -1.33 11.78
C ALA A 1 -22.98 -2.45 12.11
N THR A 2 -23.42 -3.65 12.47
CA THR A 2 -22.56 -4.78 12.89
C THR A 2 -21.63 -5.31 11.78
N LEU A 3 -22.09 -5.39 10.53
CA LEU A 3 -21.28 -5.86 9.40
C LEU A 3 -20.13 -4.87 9.09
N ALA A 4 -20.38 -3.58 9.11
CA ALA A 4 -19.33 -2.58 8.88
C ALA A 4 -18.25 -2.63 9.97
N ALA A 5 -18.64 -2.77 11.23
CA ALA A 5 -17.69 -2.95 12.33
C ALA A 5 -16.85 -4.22 12.16
N GLY A 6 -17.47 -5.35 11.76
CA GLY A 6 -16.76 -6.60 11.49
C GLY A 6 -15.71 -6.46 10.39
N VAL A 7 -16.00 -5.75 9.31
CA VAL A 7 -15.08 -5.48 8.21
C VAL A 7 -13.85 -4.68 8.70
N PHE A 8 -14.05 -3.65 9.53
CA PHE A 8 -12.95 -2.88 10.11
C PHE A 8 -12.08 -3.72 11.05
N VAL A 9 -12.67 -4.61 11.84
CA VAL A 9 -11.91 -5.51 12.73
C VAL A 9 -11.03 -6.45 11.91
N ILE A 10 -11.56 -7.06 10.84
CA ILE A 10 -10.80 -7.94 9.96
C ILE A 10 -9.65 -7.19 9.28
N PHE A 11 -9.90 -5.98 8.79
CA PHE A 11 -8.86 -5.12 8.21
C PHE A 11 -7.75 -4.82 9.22
N ALA A 12 -8.11 -4.34 10.41
CA ALA A 12 -7.16 -3.98 11.45
C ALA A 12 -6.34 -5.18 11.93
N ALA A 13 -7.00 -6.33 12.13
CA ALA A 13 -6.36 -7.58 12.53
C ALA A 13 -5.36 -8.05 11.45
N SER A 14 -5.76 -8.05 10.18
CA SER A 14 -4.90 -8.43 9.06
C SER A 14 -3.69 -7.49 8.93
N ALA A 15 -3.89 -6.19 9.07
CA ALA A 15 -2.82 -5.20 9.02
C ALA A 15 -1.86 -5.36 10.20
N ALA A 16 -2.36 -5.51 11.42
CA ALA A 16 -1.55 -5.70 12.62
C ALA A 16 -0.74 -7.00 12.56
N PHE A 17 -1.36 -8.11 12.16
CA PHE A 17 -0.70 -9.39 12.01
C PHE A 17 0.42 -9.33 10.96
N THR A 18 0.15 -8.71 9.81
CA THR A 18 1.13 -8.52 8.76
C THR A 18 2.28 -7.62 9.21
N SER A 19 2.00 -6.55 9.94
CA SER A 19 3.04 -5.67 10.49
C SER A 19 3.92 -6.40 11.50
N MET A 20 3.33 -7.25 12.33
CA MET A 20 4.08 -8.03 13.31
C MET A 20 5.02 -9.06 12.64
N ILE A 21 4.50 -9.84 11.69
CA ILE A 21 5.32 -10.81 10.94
C ILE A 21 6.37 -10.09 10.09
N GLY A 22 5.99 -9.03 9.43
CA GLY A 22 6.87 -8.29 8.54
C GLY A 22 8.02 -7.61 9.27
N GLY A 23 7.86 -7.27 10.56
CA GLY A 23 8.95 -6.80 11.42
C GLY A 23 10.09 -7.83 11.53
N PHE A 24 9.77 -9.12 11.60
CA PHE A 24 10.77 -10.20 11.60
C PHE A 24 11.35 -10.49 10.21
N VAL A 25 10.54 -10.31 9.17
CA VAL A 25 10.94 -10.60 7.78
C VAL A 25 11.81 -9.49 7.20
N VAL A 26 11.61 -8.25 7.62
CA VAL A 26 12.30 -7.08 7.07
C VAL A 26 13.81 -7.12 7.27
N GLU A 27 14.29 -7.73 8.34
CA GLU A 27 15.74 -7.89 8.61
C GLU A 27 16.41 -8.85 7.63
N ARG A 28 15.64 -9.76 7.03
CA ARG A 28 16.15 -10.82 6.15
C ARG A 28 15.79 -10.60 4.67
N THR A 29 14.94 -9.62 4.39
CA THR A 29 14.40 -9.40 3.04
C THR A 29 14.76 -8.00 2.54
N SER A 30 15.11 -7.88 1.26
CA SER A 30 15.41 -6.56 0.71
C SER A 30 14.15 -5.67 0.69
N PRO A 31 14.27 -4.37 0.95
CA PRO A 31 13.16 -3.43 0.93
C PRO A 31 12.38 -3.43 -0.40
N LYS A 32 13.06 -3.74 -1.51
CA LYS A 32 12.45 -3.88 -2.84
C LYS A 32 11.44 -5.00 -2.92
N VAL A 33 11.80 -6.19 -2.41
CA VAL A 33 10.90 -7.36 -2.41
C VAL A 33 9.68 -7.10 -1.54
N LEU A 34 9.88 -6.49 -0.38
CA LEU A 34 8.80 -6.16 0.53
C LEU A 34 7.84 -5.12 -0.06
N TYR A 35 8.38 -4.10 -0.74
CA TYR A 35 7.57 -3.11 -1.46
C TYR A 35 6.81 -3.75 -2.63
N GLY A 36 7.48 -4.60 -3.42
CA GLY A 36 6.84 -5.36 -4.50
C GLY A 36 5.69 -6.23 -4.00
N PHE A 37 5.88 -6.92 -2.87
CA PHE A 37 4.82 -7.70 -2.22
C PHE A 37 3.64 -6.81 -1.80
N SER A 38 3.90 -5.66 -1.18
CA SER A 38 2.86 -4.70 -0.78
C SER A 38 2.04 -4.22 -1.98
N MET A 39 2.70 -3.85 -3.08
CA MET A 39 2.03 -3.40 -4.31
C MET A 39 1.24 -4.52 -4.99
N SER A 40 1.74 -5.75 -4.96
CA SER A 40 1.03 -6.92 -5.48
C SER A 40 -0.24 -7.22 -4.67
N MET A 41 -0.17 -7.12 -3.34
CA MET A 41 -1.34 -7.28 -2.47
C MET A 41 -2.35 -6.15 -2.67
N LEU A 42 -1.89 -4.93 -2.93
CA LEU A 42 -2.78 -3.81 -3.26
C LEU A 42 -3.49 -4.03 -4.60
N LEU A 43 -2.78 -4.50 -5.63
CA LEU A 43 -3.41 -4.87 -6.91
C LEU A 43 -4.44 -5.99 -6.75
N LEU A 44 -4.11 -7.01 -5.97
CA LEU A 44 -5.05 -8.09 -5.65
C LEU A 44 -6.30 -7.54 -4.95
N ALA A 45 -6.12 -6.67 -3.96
CA ALA A 45 -7.23 -6.03 -3.26
C ALA A 45 -8.12 -5.22 -4.23
N LEU A 46 -7.53 -4.37 -5.09
CA LEU A 46 -8.28 -3.60 -6.07
C LEU A 46 -9.03 -4.48 -7.08
N THR A 47 -8.41 -5.59 -7.51
CA THR A 47 -9.07 -6.58 -8.38
C THR A 47 -10.27 -7.21 -7.68
N LEU A 48 -10.10 -7.63 -6.43
CA LEU A 48 -11.21 -8.17 -5.64
C LEU A 48 -12.31 -7.13 -5.40
N ALA A 49 -11.96 -5.85 -5.23
CA ALA A 49 -12.92 -4.76 -5.08
C ALA A 49 -13.84 -4.62 -6.29
N VAL A 50 -13.29 -4.74 -7.51
CA VAL A 50 -14.08 -4.70 -8.75
C VAL A 50 -14.96 -5.95 -8.90
N LEU A 51 -14.52 -7.09 -8.36
CA LEU A 51 -15.21 -8.38 -8.46
C LEU A 51 -16.14 -8.66 -7.27
N ILE A 52 -16.40 -7.71 -6.39
CA ILE A 52 -17.28 -7.91 -5.23
C ILE A 52 -18.70 -8.26 -5.70
N ASN A 53 -19.05 -9.54 -5.56
CA ASN A 53 -20.38 -10.08 -5.84
C ASN A 53 -20.95 -10.89 -4.66
N SER A 54 -20.15 -11.11 -3.62
CA SER A 54 -20.51 -11.89 -2.44
C SER A 54 -19.79 -11.41 -1.20
N VAL A 55 -20.33 -11.73 -0.04
CA VAL A 55 -19.71 -11.43 1.27
C VAL A 55 -18.33 -12.09 1.38
N PHE A 56 -18.16 -13.27 0.81
CA PHE A 56 -16.88 -13.98 0.82
C PHE A 56 -15.79 -13.19 0.08
N VAL A 57 -16.08 -12.67 -1.14
CA VAL A 57 -15.15 -11.85 -1.91
C VAL A 57 -14.87 -10.52 -1.19
N ALA A 58 -15.86 -9.93 -0.53
CA ALA A 58 -15.67 -8.74 0.29
C ALA A 58 -14.71 -8.98 1.47
N VAL A 59 -14.80 -10.12 2.13
CA VAL A 59 -13.87 -10.49 3.22
C VAL A 59 -12.46 -10.69 2.68
N LEU A 60 -12.30 -11.37 1.54
CA LEU A 60 -10.99 -11.53 0.90
C LEU A 60 -10.37 -10.19 0.50
N TYR A 61 -11.18 -9.28 -0.04
CA TYR A 61 -10.74 -7.91 -0.34
C TYR A 61 -10.19 -7.21 0.91
N VAL A 62 -10.93 -7.27 2.02
CA VAL A 62 -10.55 -6.61 3.27
C VAL A 62 -9.25 -7.19 3.85
N ILE A 63 -9.08 -8.51 3.78
CA ILE A 63 -7.84 -9.19 4.21
C ILE A 63 -6.67 -8.75 3.32
N ALA A 64 -6.82 -8.80 1.99
CA ALA A 64 -5.78 -8.38 1.05
C ALA A 64 -5.39 -6.91 1.24
N MET A 65 -6.37 -6.03 1.49
CA MET A 65 -6.16 -4.62 1.77
C MET A 65 -5.41 -4.41 3.10
N GLY A 66 -5.75 -5.19 4.14
CA GLY A 66 -5.06 -5.18 5.42
C GLY A 66 -3.60 -5.63 5.29
N ILE A 67 -3.34 -6.70 4.53
CA ILE A 67 -1.99 -7.19 4.25
C ILE A 67 -1.19 -6.14 3.47
N ALA A 68 -1.76 -5.55 2.43
CA ALA A 68 -1.13 -4.48 1.66
C ALA A 68 -0.74 -3.29 2.54
N ASN A 69 -1.67 -2.84 3.40
CA ASN A 69 -1.44 -1.72 4.31
C ASN A 69 -0.36 -2.05 5.35
N GLY A 70 -0.44 -3.19 6.03
CA GLY A 70 0.54 -3.63 7.01
C GLY A 70 1.95 -3.74 6.42
N SER A 71 2.08 -4.34 5.24
CA SER A 71 3.36 -4.44 4.52
C SER A 71 3.90 -3.06 4.12
N HIS A 72 3.03 -2.16 3.65
CA HIS A 72 3.40 -0.80 3.25
C HIS A 72 3.95 0.01 4.43
N GLN A 73 3.34 -0.10 5.60
CA GLN A 73 3.80 0.57 6.82
C GLN A 73 5.22 0.16 7.21
N ILE A 74 5.56 -1.13 7.09
CA ILE A 74 6.91 -1.63 7.39
C ILE A 74 7.92 -1.05 6.39
N VAL A 75 7.57 -1.08 5.09
CA VAL A 75 8.44 -0.52 4.05
C VAL A 75 8.72 0.95 4.31
N GLN A 76 7.70 1.74 4.62
CA GLN A 76 7.84 3.15 4.94
C GLN A 76 8.73 3.40 6.16
N GLY A 77 8.66 2.52 7.17
CA GLY A 77 9.53 2.62 8.35
C GLY A 77 11.00 2.34 8.07
N VAL A 78 11.30 1.40 7.17
CA VAL A 78 12.65 0.88 6.97
C VAL A 78 13.38 1.52 5.78
N ILE A 79 12.65 1.84 4.70
CA ILE A 79 13.26 2.30 3.43
C ILE A 79 14.10 3.57 3.62
N TRP A 80 13.60 4.51 4.42
CA TRP A 80 14.27 5.79 4.66
C TRP A 80 15.55 5.61 5.49
N ALA A 81 15.50 4.75 6.52
CA ALA A 81 16.66 4.43 7.34
C ALA A 81 17.72 3.67 6.57
N HIS A 82 17.30 2.75 5.68
CA HIS A 82 18.21 1.93 4.88
C HIS A 82 18.99 2.73 3.83
N TYR A 83 18.33 3.66 3.12
CA TYR A 83 18.94 4.39 2.02
C TYR A 83 19.59 5.72 2.43
N TYR A 84 19.08 6.39 3.46
CA TYR A 84 19.51 7.75 3.82
C TYR A 84 20.16 7.85 5.20
N GLY A 85 20.23 6.74 5.94
CA GLY A 85 20.79 6.72 7.29
C GLY A 85 19.86 7.37 8.33
N ARG A 86 20.11 7.06 9.61
CA ARG A 86 19.26 7.52 10.74
C ARG A 86 19.33 9.01 11.02
N ASN A 87 20.46 9.66 10.68
CA ASN A 87 20.70 11.07 11.04
C ASN A 87 19.88 12.08 10.22
N ARG A 88 19.30 11.68 9.08
CA ARG A 88 18.55 12.58 8.18
C ARG A 88 17.09 12.21 8.03
N LEU A 89 16.59 11.23 8.79
CA LEU A 89 15.23 10.69 8.67
C LEU A 89 14.16 11.77 8.73
N GLY A 90 14.22 12.68 9.71
CA GLY A 90 13.18 13.72 9.88
C GLY A 90 13.09 14.69 8.70
N ARG A 91 14.22 15.00 8.05
CA ARG A 91 14.24 15.93 6.89
C ARG A 91 13.66 15.33 5.62
N ILE A 92 13.66 14.01 5.49
CA ILE A 92 13.19 13.31 4.28
C ILE A 92 11.79 12.74 4.51
N GLN A 93 11.55 12.14 5.66
CA GLN A 93 10.29 11.50 5.99
C GLN A 93 9.15 12.51 6.17
N GLY A 94 9.43 13.70 6.71
CA GLY A 94 8.44 14.76 6.86
C GLY A 94 7.79 15.17 5.53
N PRO A 95 8.55 15.67 4.54
CA PRO A 95 8.01 15.98 3.22
C PRO A 95 7.35 14.80 2.51
N ALA A 96 7.91 13.59 2.63
CA ALA A 96 7.32 12.40 2.03
C ALA A 96 5.95 12.06 2.64
N MET A 97 5.80 12.20 3.95
CA MET A 97 4.50 12.04 4.63
C MET A 97 3.51 13.12 4.22
N MET A 98 3.94 14.38 4.09
CA MET A 98 3.07 15.48 3.63
C MET A 98 2.52 15.18 2.23
N ILE A 99 3.36 14.73 1.31
CA ILE A 99 2.94 14.33 -0.06
C ILE A 99 1.95 13.16 0.02
N GLY A 100 2.23 12.16 0.84
CA GLY A 100 1.35 11.00 1.02
C GLY A 100 -0.04 11.38 1.57
N ILE A 101 -0.08 12.23 2.60
CA ILE A 101 -1.33 12.72 3.19
C ILE A 101 -2.11 13.60 2.20
N SER A 102 -1.42 14.48 1.47
CA SER A 102 -2.03 15.30 0.43
C SER A 102 -2.61 14.44 -0.70
N GLY A 103 -1.87 13.41 -1.12
CA GLY A 103 -2.34 12.42 -2.08
C GLY A 103 -3.57 11.66 -1.60
N ALA A 104 -3.59 11.26 -0.33
CA ALA A 104 -4.75 10.59 0.26
C ALA A 104 -5.99 11.50 0.35
N ALA A 105 -5.79 12.80 0.63
CA ALA A 105 -6.88 13.79 0.67
C ALA A 105 -7.46 14.07 -0.72
N ILE A 106 -6.62 14.09 -1.75
CA ILE A 106 -7.03 14.33 -3.14
C ILE A 106 -7.56 13.05 -3.81
N GLY A 107 -7.12 11.87 -3.33
CA GLY A 107 -7.42 10.58 -3.95
C GLY A 107 -8.90 10.28 -4.24
N PRO A 108 -9.85 10.58 -3.34
CA PRO A 108 -11.28 10.39 -3.61
C PRO A 108 -11.84 11.26 -4.73
N PHE A 109 -11.24 12.43 -5.00
CA PHE A 109 -11.75 13.39 -5.97
C PHE A 109 -11.76 12.84 -7.41
N PRO A 110 -10.66 12.29 -7.97
CA PRO A 110 -10.69 11.68 -9.30
C PRO A 110 -11.68 10.52 -9.41
N LEU A 111 -11.85 9.75 -8.32
CA LEU A 111 -12.77 8.63 -8.29
C LEU A 111 -14.23 9.10 -8.37
N ALA A 112 -14.59 10.15 -7.62
CA ALA A 112 -15.90 10.75 -7.67
C ALA A 112 -16.18 11.37 -9.05
N LEU A 113 -15.21 12.11 -9.62
CA LEU A 113 -15.32 12.71 -10.93
C LEU A 113 -15.56 11.66 -12.02
N LEU A 114 -14.81 10.56 -12.01
CA LEU A 114 -15.00 9.46 -12.95
C LEU A 114 -16.34 8.78 -12.78
N HIS A 115 -16.83 8.64 -11.56
CA HIS A 115 -18.17 8.11 -11.30
C HIS A 115 -19.25 9.01 -11.92
N ASP A 116 -19.12 10.34 -11.78
CA ASP A 116 -20.09 11.29 -12.33
C ASP A 116 -20.16 11.22 -13.87
N PHE A 117 -19.03 10.96 -14.54
CA PHE A 117 -18.98 10.82 -16.00
C PHE A 117 -19.38 9.43 -16.51
N THR A 118 -19.08 8.36 -15.78
CA THR A 118 -19.25 6.98 -16.27
C THR A 118 -20.42 6.22 -15.62
N GLY A 119 -20.99 6.78 -14.54
CA GLY A 119 -22.06 6.14 -13.78
C GLY A 119 -21.62 4.91 -12.97
N THR A 120 -20.30 4.59 -12.95
CA THR A 120 -19.78 3.42 -12.24
C THR A 120 -18.44 3.67 -11.58
N TYR A 121 -18.26 3.14 -10.36
CA TYR A 121 -16.97 3.18 -9.68
C TYR A 121 -15.93 2.21 -10.27
N ALA A 122 -16.36 1.20 -11.03
CA ALA A 122 -15.46 0.20 -11.60
C ALA A 122 -14.40 0.83 -12.52
N THR A 123 -14.78 1.80 -13.34
CA THR A 123 -13.87 2.53 -14.23
C THR A 123 -12.79 3.28 -13.43
N GLY A 124 -13.20 3.95 -12.36
CA GLY A 124 -12.26 4.65 -11.48
C GLY A 124 -11.30 3.71 -10.77
N MET A 125 -11.80 2.57 -10.29
CA MET A 125 -10.97 1.53 -9.65
C MET A 125 -9.96 0.93 -10.62
N LEU A 126 -10.37 0.63 -11.85
CA LEU A 126 -9.46 0.13 -12.90
C LEU A 126 -8.36 1.14 -13.21
N LEU A 127 -8.69 2.44 -13.29
CA LEU A 127 -7.68 3.47 -13.48
C LEU A 127 -6.72 3.56 -12.29
N MET A 128 -7.22 3.44 -11.07
CA MET A 128 -6.39 3.44 -9.86
C MET A 128 -5.44 2.23 -9.80
N MET A 129 -5.78 1.09 -10.42
CA MET A 129 -4.89 -0.07 -10.54
C MET A 129 -3.63 0.22 -11.36
N ALA A 130 -3.66 1.21 -12.25
CA ALA A 130 -2.49 1.60 -13.02
C ALA A 130 -1.33 2.09 -12.14
N LEU A 131 -1.61 2.77 -11.03
CA LEU A 131 -0.59 3.30 -10.13
C LEU A 131 0.27 2.21 -9.46
N PRO A 132 -0.30 1.21 -8.76
CA PRO A 132 0.50 0.12 -8.20
C PRO A 132 1.12 -0.76 -9.28
N ALA A 133 0.49 -0.91 -10.46
CA ALA A 133 1.08 -1.64 -11.58
C ALA A 133 2.32 -0.94 -12.12
N LEU A 134 2.27 0.37 -12.33
CA LEU A 134 3.43 1.19 -12.73
C LEU A 134 4.52 1.16 -11.67
N SER A 135 4.15 1.17 -10.38
CA SER A 135 5.10 1.04 -9.27
C SER A 135 5.83 -0.30 -9.31
N LEU A 136 5.14 -1.41 -9.59
CA LEU A 136 5.77 -2.73 -9.75
C LEU A 136 6.75 -2.77 -10.93
N VAL A 137 6.37 -2.21 -12.06
CA VAL A 137 7.26 -2.10 -13.24
C VAL A 137 8.49 -1.26 -12.89
N SER A 138 8.30 -0.13 -12.22
CA SER A 138 9.39 0.76 -11.81
C SER A 138 10.39 0.08 -10.87
N ILE A 139 9.94 -0.80 -9.97
CA ILE A 139 10.81 -1.58 -9.08
C ILE A 139 11.71 -2.52 -9.88
N TYR A 140 11.17 -3.14 -10.92
CA TYR A 140 11.95 -4.05 -11.78
C TYR A 140 13.12 -3.32 -12.44
N PHE A 141 12.90 -2.09 -12.91
CA PHE A 141 13.93 -1.25 -13.53
C PHE A 141 14.81 -0.51 -12.52
N ALA A 142 14.39 -0.37 -11.27
CA ALA A 142 15.17 0.33 -10.24
C ALA A 142 16.45 -0.43 -9.90
N ARG A 143 17.61 0.14 -10.22
CA ARG A 143 18.90 -0.37 -9.77
C ARG A 143 19.01 -0.24 -8.24
N PRO A 144 19.61 -1.22 -7.53
CA PRO A 144 19.88 -1.05 -6.11
C PRO A 144 20.77 0.18 -5.91
N ALA A 145 20.28 1.17 -5.19
CA ALA A 145 21.15 2.22 -4.69
C ALA A 145 22.17 1.55 -3.75
N THR A 146 23.44 1.83 -3.93
CA THR A 146 24.48 1.42 -3.00
C THR A 146 24.13 1.95 -1.62
N PRO A 147 24.09 1.12 -0.58
CA PRO A 147 23.83 1.61 0.77
C PRO A 147 24.86 2.69 1.10
N ALA A 148 24.42 3.79 1.71
CA ALA A 148 25.31 4.84 2.16
C ALA A 148 26.35 4.19 3.07
N SER A 149 27.62 4.21 2.65
CA SER A 149 28.73 3.75 3.47
C SER A 149 28.67 4.53 4.80
N SER A 150 28.64 3.80 5.89
CA SER A 150 28.73 4.34 7.24
C SER A 150 30.02 5.13 7.39
N TYR A 151 29.92 6.46 7.34
CA TYR A 151 30.91 7.37 7.90
C TYR A 151 30.38 7.85 9.25
#